data_e631a4897840308e1c49a0a624e3c609
#
_entry.id   e631a4897840308e1c49a0a624e3c609
#
_cell.length_a   1.000
_cell.length_b   1.000
_cell.length_c   1.000
_cell.angle_alpha   90.00
_cell.angle_beta   90.00
_cell.angle_gamma   90.00
#
_symmetry.space_group_name_H-M   'P 1'
#
loop_
_entity.id
_entity.type
_entity.pdbx_description
1 polymer ?
#
loop_
_entity_poly.entity_id
_entity_poly.type
_entity_poly.pdbx_seq_one_letter_code
_entity_poly.pdbx_strand_id
1 'polypeptide(L)'
;MASTAKGVVVEFDFAVLNGAQLLFDVAQRYLQALDKIGLDMPTEEKYLAGRSYEEGLARYFKVVKTKKTAQKAARELAAAFAAAVSEVVTKSVAPSFRNFVTTIAAKGVKVVIATRAAPEPAAEAFAPLLIENVSLYREVSPFYGCPRWDSWRRACMANDVARANAIAVAGSGCGVKSALLAGMASMAVMKARVAHQDYTGASLVVNDLSAASAKKLLSYLQV
;
A
#
# COMPACT_ATOMS: atom_id res chain seq x y z
N MET A 1 -4.63 9.91 -27.56
CA MET A 1 -3.19 10.15 -27.34
C MET A 1 -2.82 9.52 -25.99
N ALA A 2 -1.64 8.92 -25.85
CA ALA A 2 -1.18 8.44 -24.55
C ALA A 2 -0.87 9.66 -23.65
N SER A 3 -1.24 9.58 -22.37
CA SER A 3 -0.93 10.63 -21.40
C SER A 3 0.59 10.80 -21.26
N THR A 4 1.06 12.03 -21.17
CA THR A 4 2.46 12.38 -20.86
C THR A 4 2.60 12.89 -19.43
N ALA A 5 1.51 12.96 -18.66
CA ALA A 5 1.51 13.53 -17.33
C ALA A 5 2.42 12.73 -16.38
N LYS A 6 3.27 13.45 -15.65
CA LYS A 6 4.05 12.91 -14.54
C LYS A 6 3.15 12.66 -13.36
N GLY A 7 3.45 11.61 -12.59
CA GLY A 7 2.62 11.28 -11.45
C GLY A 7 3.32 10.49 -10.36
N VAL A 8 2.68 10.47 -9.21
CA VAL A 8 3.10 9.72 -8.03
C VAL A 8 1.90 8.93 -7.52
N VAL A 9 2.01 7.62 -7.41
CA VAL A 9 0.99 6.75 -6.83
C VAL A 9 1.47 6.32 -5.46
N VAL A 10 0.79 6.74 -4.41
CA VAL A 10 1.15 6.44 -3.01
C VAL A 10 0.31 5.31 -2.48
N GLU A 11 0.92 4.19 -2.11
CA GLU A 11 0.30 3.12 -1.31
C GLU A 11 0.13 3.60 0.13
N PHE A 12 -0.96 4.31 0.41
CA PHE A 12 -1.16 4.96 1.71
C PHE A 12 -1.11 3.96 2.87
N ASP A 13 -1.77 2.82 2.71
CA ASP A 13 -1.93 1.84 3.80
C ASP A 13 -0.60 1.31 4.34
N PHE A 14 0.41 1.16 3.51
CA PHE A 14 1.73 0.66 3.93
C PHE A 14 2.80 1.75 4.01
N ALA A 15 2.79 2.71 3.11
CA ALA A 15 3.80 3.77 3.09
C ALA A 15 3.57 4.83 4.18
N VAL A 16 2.31 5.08 4.57
CA VAL A 16 1.95 6.08 5.58
C VAL A 16 1.52 5.43 6.89
N LEU A 17 0.52 4.55 6.80
CA LEU A 17 0.06 3.77 7.94
C LEU A 17 1.01 2.62 8.22
N ASN A 18 1.52 2.20 9.17
CA ASN A 18 2.30 0.98 9.35
C ASN A 18 1.48 -0.29 8.99
N GLY A 19 1.09 -0.39 7.71
CA GLY A 19 0.15 -1.40 7.22
C GLY A 19 0.60 -2.84 7.44
N ALA A 20 1.91 -3.08 7.45
CA ALA A 20 2.45 -4.40 7.76
C ALA A 20 2.14 -4.82 9.21
N GLN A 21 2.27 -3.90 10.18
CA GLN A 21 1.88 -4.15 11.57
C GLN A 21 0.37 -4.34 11.68
N LEU A 22 -0.39 -3.44 11.08
CA LEU A 22 -1.85 -3.49 11.12
C LEU A 22 -2.39 -4.81 10.54
N LEU A 23 -1.84 -5.25 9.41
CA LEU A 23 -2.22 -6.52 8.78
C LEU A 23 -1.91 -7.71 9.69
N PHE A 24 -0.72 -7.73 10.30
CA PHE A 24 -0.35 -8.78 11.25
C PHE A 24 -1.30 -8.85 12.43
N ASP A 25 -1.61 -7.72 13.05
CA ASP A 25 -2.50 -7.65 14.22
C ASP A 25 -3.92 -8.10 13.86
N VAL A 26 -4.39 -7.75 12.67
CA VAL A 26 -5.69 -8.19 12.13
C VAL A 26 -5.67 -9.70 11.86
N ALA A 27 -4.63 -10.20 11.17
CA ALA A 27 -4.50 -11.62 10.84
C ALA A 27 -4.37 -12.49 12.09
N GLN A 28 -3.60 -12.05 13.08
CA GLN A 28 -3.44 -12.76 14.35
C GLN A 28 -4.78 -12.88 15.09
N ARG A 29 -5.50 -11.76 15.25
CA ARG A 29 -6.83 -11.76 15.89
C ARG A 29 -7.84 -12.62 15.12
N TYR A 30 -7.85 -12.50 13.81
CA TYR A 30 -8.75 -13.25 12.93
C TYR A 30 -8.50 -14.76 13.05
N LEU A 31 -7.26 -15.21 12.94
CA LEU A 31 -6.90 -16.63 12.99
C LEU A 31 -7.13 -17.24 14.38
N GLN A 32 -6.86 -16.46 15.42
CA GLN A 32 -7.17 -16.87 16.81
C GLN A 32 -8.68 -17.08 17.01
N ALA A 33 -9.51 -16.20 16.47
CA ALA A 33 -10.97 -16.31 16.53
C ALA A 33 -11.50 -17.44 15.66
N LEU A 34 -10.88 -17.68 14.50
CA LEU A 34 -11.34 -18.66 13.52
C LEU A 34 -11.24 -20.10 14.04
N ASP A 35 -10.12 -20.48 14.63
CA ASP A 35 -9.86 -21.87 15.06
C ASP A 35 -8.73 -21.94 16.11
N LYS A 36 -8.57 -20.92 16.95
CA LYS A 36 -7.45 -20.75 17.89
C LYS A 36 -6.06 -20.91 17.25
N ILE A 37 -5.96 -20.58 15.96
CA ILE A 37 -4.73 -20.69 15.19
C ILE A 37 -3.80 -19.53 15.61
N GLY A 38 -2.62 -19.88 16.15
CA GLY A 38 -1.60 -18.89 16.46
C GLY A 38 -0.96 -18.32 15.21
N LEU A 39 -0.52 -17.06 15.25
CA LEU A 39 0.29 -16.43 14.22
C LEU A 39 1.38 -15.62 14.92
N ASP A 40 2.63 -15.94 14.63
CA ASP A 40 3.79 -15.13 14.99
C ASP A 40 4.39 -14.48 13.75
N MET A 41 5.31 -13.56 13.94
CA MET A 41 5.93 -12.82 12.83
C MET A 41 6.67 -13.72 11.84
N PRO A 42 7.50 -14.69 12.26
CA PRO A 42 8.15 -15.60 11.32
C PRO A 42 7.16 -16.42 10.49
N THR A 43 6.04 -16.81 11.09
CA THR A 43 4.97 -17.54 10.40
C THR A 43 4.24 -16.65 9.39
N GLU A 44 3.95 -15.41 9.76
CA GLU A 44 3.35 -14.42 8.85
C GLU A 44 4.25 -14.16 7.65
N GLU A 45 5.53 -13.90 7.87
CA GLU A 45 6.51 -13.69 6.79
C GLU A 45 6.63 -14.91 5.87
N LYS A 46 6.65 -16.10 6.45
CA LYS A 46 6.76 -17.36 5.70
C LYS A 46 5.55 -17.66 4.82
N TYR A 47 4.34 -17.40 5.32
CA TYR A 47 3.11 -17.88 4.69
C TYR A 47 2.26 -16.77 4.06
N LEU A 48 2.22 -15.56 4.64
CA LEU A 48 1.32 -14.48 4.19
C LEU A 48 2.04 -13.37 3.43
N ALA A 49 3.25 -13.00 3.84
CA ALA A 49 3.95 -11.88 3.22
C ALA A 49 4.22 -12.13 1.71
N GLY A 50 3.89 -11.14 0.89
CA GLY A 50 4.13 -11.16 -0.55
C GLY A 50 3.27 -12.14 -1.38
N ARG A 51 2.29 -12.81 -0.75
CA ARG A 51 1.37 -13.75 -1.42
C ARG A 51 -0.06 -13.24 -1.40
N SER A 52 -0.93 -13.89 -2.18
CA SER A 52 -2.36 -13.75 -1.94
C SER A 52 -2.72 -14.36 -0.58
N TYR A 53 -3.70 -13.78 0.11
CA TYR A 53 -4.16 -14.36 1.37
C TYR A 53 -4.65 -15.80 1.21
N GLU A 54 -5.33 -16.10 0.08
CA GLU A 54 -5.80 -17.45 -0.20
C GLU A 54 -4.65 -18.46 -0.32
N GLU A 55 -3.63 -18.15 -1.11
CA GLU A 55 -2.46 -19.02 -1.27
C GLU A 55 -1.70 -19.20 0.05
N GLY A 56 -1.46 -18.09 0.76
CA GLY A 56 -0.75 -18.12 2.03
C GLY A 56 -1.49 -18.91 3.10
N LEU A 57 -2.79 -18.64 3.25
CA LEU A 57 -3.64 -19.37 4.19
C LEU A 57 -3.79 -20.84 3.82
N ALA A 58 -3.91 -21.18 2.52
CA ALA A 58 -3.99 -22.57 2.09
C ALA A 58 -2.75 -23.39 2.50
N ARG A 59 -1.56 -22.78 2.38
CA ARG A 59 -0.31 -23.39 2.83
C ARG A 59 -0.24 -23.50 4.35
N TYR A 60 -0.62 -22.45 5.07
CA TYR A 60 -0.56 -22.41 6.52
C TYR A 60 -1.58 -23.37 7.16
N PHE A 61 -2.79 -23.42 6.64
CA PHE A 61 -3.85 -24.32 7.12
C PHE A 61 -3.49 -25.81 7.00
N LYS A 62 -2.69 -26.19 6.01
CA LYS A 62 -2.13 -27.54 5.91
C LYS A 62 -1.17 -27.86 7.07
N VAL A 63 -0.36 -26.88 7.49
CA VAL A 63 0.60 -27.04 8.58
C VAL A 63 -0.12 -27.17 9.93
N VAL A 64 -1.09 -26.31 10.19
CA VAL A 64 -1.85 -26.33 11.45
C VAL A 64 -3.00 -27.34 11.42
N LYS A 65 -3.18 -28.08 10.32
CA LYS A 65 -4.17 -29.16 10.15
C LYS A 65 -5.62 -28.74 10.44
N THR A 66 -5.98 -27.48 10.13
CA THR A 66 -7.38 -27.02 10.25
C THR A 66 -8.22 -27.46 9.04
N LYS A 67 -9.52 -27.66 9.27
CA LYS A 67 -10.51 -27.95 8.22
C LYS A 67 -11.13 -26.66 7.61
N LYS A 68 -10.66 -25.49 8.03
CA LYS A 68 -11.18 -24.21 7.50
C LYS A 68 -10.77 -23.99 6.05
N THR A 69 -11.63 -23.33 5.31
CA THR A 69 -11.43 -23.08 3.87
C THR A 69 -10.60 -21.81 3.69
N ALA A 70 -9.45 -21.92 3.06
CA ALA A 70 -8.55 -20.78 2.83
C ALA A 70 -9.21 -19.65 2.02
N GLN A 71 -10.03 -19.99 1.01
CA GLN A 71 -10.74 -19.02 0.20
C GLN A 71 -11.70 -18.15 1.03
N LYS A 72 -12.50 -18.78 1.91
CA LYS A 72 -13.41 -18.05 2.81
C LYS A 72 -12.61 -17.18 3.77
N ALA A 73 -11.59 -17.76 4.41
CA ALA A 73 -10.73 -17.05 5.34
C ALA A 73 -10.00 -15.86 4.69
N ALA A 74 -9.57 -15.99 3.45
CA ALA A 74 -8.93 -14.90 2.70
C ALA A 74 -9.87 -13.71 2.46
N ARG A 75 -11.14 -13.98 2.16
CA ARG A 75 -12.15 -12.92 1.97
C ARG A 75 -12.45 -12.20 3.29
N GLU A 76 -12.60 -12.96 4.37
CA GLU A 76 -12.87 -12.41 5.70
C GLU A 76 -11.67 -11.62 6.23
N LEU A 77 -10.45 -12.11 6.04
CA LEU A 77 -9.22 -11.38 6.39
C LEU A 77 -9.09 -10.09 5.60
N ALA A 78 -9.37 -10.12 4.29
CA ALA A 78 -9.33 -8.94 3.45
C ALA A 78 -10.34 -7.87 3.90
N ALA A 79 -11.56 -8.28 4.25
CA ALA A 79 -12.58 -7.39 4.78
C ALA A 79 -12.18 -6.82 6.14
N ALA A 80 -11.64 -7.65 7.04
CA ALA A 80 -11.18 -7.22 8.36
C ALA A 80 -10.00 -6.22 8.24
N PHE A 81 -9.08 -6.43 7.32
CA PHE A 81 -7.98 -5.50 7.09
C PHE A 81 -8.48 -4.16 6.52
N ALA A 82 -9.38 -4.18 5.53
CA ALA A 82 -9.98 -2.95 5.00
C ALA A 82 -10.77 -2.17 6.06
N ALA A 83 -11.49 -2.86 6.95
CA ALA A 83 -12.17 -2.25 8.08
C ALA A 83 -11.18 -1.60 9.05
N ALA A 84 -10.10 -2.29 9.39
CA ALA A 84 -9.05 -1.75 10.28
C ALA A 84 -8.35 -0.53 9.65
N VAL A 85 -8.08 -0.54 8.34
CA VAL A 85 -7.58 0.65 7.62
C VAL A 85 -8.57 1.79 7.73
N SER A 86 -9.87 1.53 7.52
CA SER A 86 -10.92 2.55 7.60
C SER A 86 -11.03 3.17 9.00
N GLU A 87 -10.81 2.40 10.04
CA GLU A 87 -10.84 2.85 11.44
C GLU A 87 -9.68 3.79 11.78
N VAL A 88 -8.49 3.53 11.21
CA VAL A 88 -7.29 4.31 11.53
C VAL A 88 -7.04 5.47 10.57
N VAL A 89 -7.57 5.46 9.34
CA VAL A 89 -7.27 6.44 8.30
C VAL A 89 -7.64 7.86 8.72
N THR A 90 -8.78 8.05 9.38
CA THR A 90 -9.26 9.37 9.83
C THR A 90 -8.34 10.02 10.87
N LYS A 91 -7.57 9.21 11.60
CA LYS A 91 -6.63 9.66 12.66
C LYS A 91 -5.19 9.78 12.17
N SER A 92 -4.88 9.37 10.94
CA SER A 92 -3.51 9.06 10.52
C SER A 92 -2.95 9.94 9.40
N VAL A 93 -3.69 10.93 8.91
CA VAL A 93 -3.18 11.86 7.90
C VAL A 93 -2.26 12.88 8.58
N ALA A 94 -1.01 12.48 8.80
CA ALA A 94 0.00 13.29 9.49
C ALA A 94 0.35 14.58 8.71
N PRO A 95 0.73 15.66 9.38
CA PRO A 95 1.19 16.90 8.74
C PRO A 95 2.35 16.68 7.75
N SER A 96 3.28 15.74 8.05
CA SER A 96 4.38 15.40 7.16
C SER A 96 3.91 14.85 5.81
N PHE A 97 2.91 13.96 5.82
CA PHE A 97 2.31 13.43 4.61
C PHE A 97 1.55 14.50 3.82
N ARG A 98 0.83 15.40 4.51
CA ARG A 98 0.20 16.57 3.86
C ARG A 98 1.25 17.40 3.12
N ASN A 99 2.34 17.76 3.80
CA ASN A 99 3.45 18.51 3.21
C ASN A 99 4.09 17.79 2.03
N PHE A 100 4.22 16.46 2.09
CA PHE A 100 4.70 15.65 0.97
C PHE A 100 3.79 15.80 -0.24
N VAL A 101 2.49 15.58 -0.07
CA VAL A 101 1.48 15.64 -1.14
C VAL A 101 1.41 17.04 -1.76
N THR A 102 1.26 18.07 -0.92
CA THR A 102 1.11 19.47 -1.39
C THR A 102 2.36 19.97 -2.10
N THR A 103 3.56 19.58 -1.64
CA THR A 103 4.83 19.94 -2.29
C THR A 103 4.90 19.37 -3.71
N ILE A 104 4.44 18.15 -3.92
CA ILE A 104 4.44 17.49 -5.24
C ILE A 104 3.36 18.10 -6.15
N ALA A 105 2.14 18.23 -5.64
CA ALA A 105 1.00 18.76 -6.39
C ALA A 105 1.22 20.20 -6.86
N ALA A 106 1.87 21.04 -6.05
CA ALA A 106 2.22 22.41 -6.39
C ALA A 106 3.19 22.54 -7.59
N LYS A 107 3.81 21.45 -8.00
CA LYS A 107 4.66 21.35 -9.19
C LYS A 107 3.93 20.80 -10.42
N GLY A 108 2.61 20.72 -10.38
CA GLY A 108 1.80 20.15 -11.48
C GLY A 108 1.91 18.63 -11.65
N VAL A 109 2.54 17.94 -10.69
CA VAL A 109 2.66 16.47 -10.71
C VAL A 109 1.39 15.87 -10.09
N LYS A 110 0.76 14.95 -10.79
CA LYS A 110 -0.44 14.26 -10.27
C LYS A 110 -0.07 13.34 -9.12
N VAL A 111 -0.80 13.44 -8.02
CA VAL A 111 -0.66 12.57 -6.84
C VAL A 111 -1.90 11.71 -6.71
N VAL A 112 -1.74 10.41 -6.74
CA VAL A 112 -2.81 9.43 -6.56
C VAL A 112 -2.61 8.75 -5.21
N ILE A 113 -3.54 8.96 -4.28
CA ILE A 113 -3.52 8.30 -2.96
C ILE A 113 -4.30 7.00 -3.07
N ALA A 114 -3.60 5.87 -2.98
CA ALA A 114 -4.21 4.55 -3.07
C ALA A 114 -4.42 3.95 -1.67
N THR A 115 -5.67 3.60 -1.34
CA THR A 115 -6.05 3.05 -0.03
C THR A 115 -7.17 2.02 -0.14
N ARG A 116 -7.23 1.09 0.83
CA ARG A 116 -8.32 0.11 1.00
C ARG A 116 -9.43 0.62 1.92
N ALA A 117 -9.29 1.82 2.48
CA ALA A 117 -10.32 2.40 3.34
C ALA A 117 -11.67 2.47 2.62
N ALA A 118 -12.75 2.29 3.37
CA ALA A 118 -14.12 2.45 2.87
C ALA A 118 -14.35 3.89 2.34
N PRO A 119 -15.38 4.10 1.50
CA PRO A 119 -15.62 5.41 0.85
C PRO A 119 -15.68 6.58 1.82
N GLU A 120 -16.53 6.48 2.83
CA GLU A 120 -16.81 7.56 3.77
C GLU A 120 -15.58 7.91 4.63
N PRO A 121 -14.93 6.96 5.34
CA PRO A 121 -13.70 7.26 6.08
C PRO A 121 -12.57 7.81 5.19
N ALA A 122 -12.43 7.30 3.97
CA ALA A 122 -11.43 7.80 3.04
C ALA A 122 -11.74 9.24 2.59
N ALA A 123 -12.99 9.54 2.24
CA ALA A 123 -13.40 10.88 1.84
C ALA A 123 -13.18 11.89 2.96
N GLU A 124 -13.55 11.55 4.19
CA GLU A 124 -13.32 12.40 5.37
C GLU A 124 -11.82 12.66 5.61
N ALA A 125 -11.03 11.59 5.65
CA ALA A 125 -9.61 11.67 5.97
C ALA A 125 -8.82 12.48 4.95
N PHE A 126 -9.14 12.33 3.66
CA PHE A 126 -8.39 12.94 2.57
C PHE A 126 -9.01 14.23 2.02
N ALA A 127 -10.21 14.63 2.45
CA ALA A 127 -10.85 15.87 2.00
C ALA A 127 -9.90 17.08 1.97
N PRO A 128 -9.07 17.34 3.02
CA PRO A 128 -8.14 18.46 3.02
C PRO A 128 -6.96 18.32 2.05
N LEU A 129 -6.79 17.15 1.44
CA LEU A 129 -5.71 16.84 0.47
C LEU A 129 -6.21 16.73 -0.96
N LEU A 130 -7.52 16.65 -1.19
CA LEU A 130 -8.11 16.56 -2.53
C LEU A 130 -8.14 17.94 -3.20
N ILE A 131 -6.95 18.50 -3.39
CA ILE A 131 -6.68 19.74 -4.11
C ILE A 131 -6.40 19.44 -5.59
N GLU A 132 -6.14 20.49 -6.39
CA GLU A 132 -5.69 20.31 -7.77
C GLU A 132 -4.50 19.33 -7.86
N ASN A 133 -4.52 18.45 -8.84
CA ASN A 133 -3.54 17.37 -9.07
C ASN A 133 -3.51 16.27 -8.00
N VAL A 134 -4.44 16.22 -7.05
CA VAL A 134 -4.53 15.14 -6.06
C VAL A 134 -5.84 14.38 -6.21
N SER A 135 -5.75 13.07 -6.29
CA SER A 135 -6.91 12.18 -6.42
C SER A 135 -6.82 10.97 -5.49
N LEU A 136 -7.97 10.36 -5.24
CA LEU A 136 -8.09 9.18 -4.41
C LEU A 136 -8.41 7.96 -5.29
N TYR A 137 -7.68 6.86 -5.08
CA TYR A 137 -7.88 5.59 -5.75
C TYR A 137 -8.12 4.47 -4.73
N ARG A 138 -9.23 3.74 -4.85
CA ARG A 138 -9.66 2.75 -3.86
C ARG A 138 -9.69 1.30 -4.35
N GLU A 139 -9.46 1.06 -5.62
CA GLU A 139 -9.42 -0.30 -6.18
C GLU A 139 -8.05 -0.97 -5.97
N VAL A 140 -7.52 -0.89 -4.76
CA VAL A 140 -6.30 -1.60 -4.39
C VAL A 140 -6.62 -3.08 -4.23
N SER A 141 -5.72 -3.97 -4.70
CA SER A 141 -5.91 -5.43 -4.63
C SER A 141 -6.31 -5.90 -3.21
N PRO A 142 -7.57 -6.28 -2.98
CA PRO A 142 -8.05 -6.51 -1.61
C PRO A 142 -7.47 -7.77 -0.97
N PHE A 143 -7.11 -8.77 -1.77
CA PHE A 143 -6.68 -10.09 -1.32
C PHE A 143 -5.16 -10.25 -1.21
N TYR A 144 -4.42 -9.16 -1.15
CA TYR A 144 -2.96 -9.15 -1.05
C TYR A 144 -2.50 -8.16 0.02
N GLY A 145 -1.46 -8.53 0.74
CA GLY A 145 -0.80 -7.64 1.71
C GLY A 145 -0.10 -6.44 1.07
N CYS A 146 0.12 -6.45 -0.25
CA CYS A 146 0.63 -5.31 -1.01
C CYS A 146 -0.13 -5.15 -2.33
N PRO A 147 -0.09 -4.01 -3.01
CA PRO A 147 -0.67 -3.86 -4.32
C PRO A 147 -0.04 -4.83 -5.31
N ARG A 148 -0.85 -5.40 -6.19
CA ARG A 148 -0.36 -6.14 -7.35
C ARG A 148 0.07 -5.16 -8.44
N TRP A 149 0.87 -5.64 -9.38
CA TRP A 149 1.32 -4.84 -10.53
C TRP A 149 0.18 -4.22 -11.34
N ASP A 150 -0.95 -4.91 -11.45
CA ASP A 150 -2.14 -4.41 -12.14
C ASP A 150 -2.87 -3.30 -11.38
N SER A 151 -2.82 -3.26 -10.05
CA SER A 151 -3.36 -2.16 -9.25
C SER A 151 -2.63 -0.85 -9.51
N TRP A 152 -1.29 -0.89 -9.59
CA TRP A 152 -0.49 0.28 -9.95
C TRP A 152 -0.86 0.81 -11.34
N ARG A 153 -1.01 -0.09 -12.31
CA ARG A 153 -1.40 0.26 -13.67
C ARG A 153 -2.80 0.89 -13.72
N ARG A 154 -3.78 0.27 -13.04
CA ARG A 154 -5.14 0.80 -12.99
C ARG A 154 -5.20 2.16 -12.30
N ALA A 155 -4.45 2.36 -11.21
CA ALA A 155 -4.37 3.66 -10.54
C ALA A 155 -3.84 4.74 -11.48
N CYS A 156 -2.80 4.46 -12.27
CA CYS A 156 -2.29 5.37 -13.28
C CYS A 156 -3.35 5.66 -14.37
N MET A 157 -3.98 4.63 -14.90
CA MET A 157 -4.99 4.78 -15.97
C MET A 157 -6.22 5.58 -15.51
N ALA A 158 -6.75 5.27 -14.32
CA ALA A 158 -7.93 5.94 -13.77
C ALA A 158 -7.70 7.43 -13.48
N ASN A 159 -6.44 7.87 -13.38
CA ASN A 159 -6.06 9.24 -13.06
C ASN A 159 -5.28 9.93 -14.19
N ASP A 160 -5.31 9.35 -15.37
CA ASP A 160 -4.64 9.89 -16.56
C ASP A 160 -3.16 10.24 -16.27
N VAL A 161 -2.42 9.28 -15.70
CA VAL A 161 -0.99 9.35 -15.42
C VAL A 161 -0.23 8.43 -16.38
N ALA A 162 0.81 8.94 -17.01
CA ALA A 162 1.68 8.11 -17.82
C ALA A 162 2.54 7.21 -16.93
N ARG A 163 2.31 5.90 -16.98
CA ARG A 163 3.02 4.92 -16.16
C ARG A 163 4.55 5.05 -16.23
N ALA A 164 5.10 5.26 -17.42
CA ALA A 164 6.54 5.43 -17.64
C ALA A 164 7.10 6.71 -16.97
N ASN A 165 6.24 7.69 -16.69
CA ASN A 165 6.57 8.95 -16.04
C ASN A 165 6.07 9.00 -14.60
N ALA A 166 5.76 7.84 -14.00
CA ALA A 166 5.20 7.74 -12.67
C ALA A 166 6.15 7.02 -11.71
N ILE A 167 6.08 7.43 -10.43
CA ILE A 167 6.74 6.76 -9.31
C ILE A 167 5.67 6.15 -8.40
N ALA A 168 5.83 4.86 -8.10
CA ALA A 168 5.09 4.18 -7.06
C ALA A 168 5.77 4.39 -5.71
N VAL A 169 5.05 4.92 -4.73
CA VAL A 169 5.54 5.05 -3.33
C VAL A 169 5.00 3.87 -2.54
N ALA A 170 5.88 2.95 -2.18
CA ALA A 170 5.54 1.68 -1.56
C ALA A 170 6.13 1.55 -0.14
N GLY A 171 5.36 1.01 0.78
CA GLY A 171 5.78 0.77 2.17
C GLY A 171 6.29 -0.66 2.42
N SER A 172 6.49 -1.46 1.37
CA SER A 172 6.94 -2.85 1.49
C SER A 172 7.79 -3.28 0.29
N GLY A 173 8.68 -4.24 0.50
CA GLY A 173 9.51 -4.81 -0.58
C GLY A 173 8.66 -5.46 -1.67
N CYS A 174 7.55 -6.11 -1.32
CA CYS A 174 6.64 -6.66 -2.32
C CYS A 174 5.91 -5.56 -3.12
N GLY A 175 5.60 -4.42 -2.49
CA GLY A 175 5.08 -3.24 -3.17
C GLY A 175 6.08 -2.67 -4.18
N VAL A 176 7.37 -2.58 -3.82
CA VAL A 176 8.44 -2.21 -4.74
C VAL A 176 8.51 -3.16 -5.93
N LYS A 177 8.59 -4.47 -5.68
CA LYS A 177 8.67 -5.48 -6.75
C LYS A 177 7.44 -5.44 -7.68
N SER A 178 6.26 -5.25 -7.12
CA SER A 178 5.03 -5.14 -7.92
C SER A 178 4.98 -3.86 -8.76
N ALA A 179 5.54 -2.75 -8.28
CA ALA A 179 5.68 -1.51 -9.04
C ALA A 179 6.64 -1.69 -10.23
N LEU A 180 7.78 -2.36 -10.00
CA LEU A 180 8.72 -2.70 -11.07
C LEU A 180 8.07 -3.60 -12.14
N LEU A 181 7.32 -4.61 -11.74
CA LEU A 181 6.54 -5.46 -12.64
C LEU A 181 5.46 -4.67 -13.40
N ALA A 182 4.95 -3.60 -12.83
CA ALA A 182 4.06 -2.67 -13.52
C ALA A 182 4.79 -1.78 -14.54
N GLY A 183 6.11 -1.79 -14.56
CA GLY A 183 6.95 -0.91 -15.39
C GLY A 183 7.00 0.52 -14.87
N MET A 184 6.99 0.69 -13.54
CA MET A 184 7.09 1.98 -12.86
C MET A 184 8.40 2.05 -12.06
N ALA A 185 8.97 3.24 -11.98
CA ALA A 185 9.96 3.52 -10.94
C ALA A 185 9.30 3.42 -9.54
N SER A 186 10.10 3.18 -8.50
CA SER A 186 9.56 3.08 -7.16
C SER A 186 10.39 3.84 -6.13
N MET A 187 9.68 4.40 -5.13
CA MET A 187 10.24 4.96 -3.92
C MET A 187 9.82 4.08 -2.75
N ALA A 188 10.77 3.46 -2.10
CA ALA A 188 10.51 2.68 -0.89
C ALA A 188 10.48 3.58 0.34
N VAL A 189 9.48 3.39 1.21
CA VAL A 189 9.40 4.02 2.53
C VAL A 189 9.71 2.96 3.58
N MET A 190 10.88 3.06 4.20
CA MET A 190 11.29 2.11 5.23
C MET A 190 10.51 2.34 6.51
N LYS A 191 9.90 1.30 7.05
CA LYS A 191 9.26 1.29 8.36
C LYS A 191 10.04 0.37 9.30
N ALA A 192 10.12 0.73 10.58
CA ALA A 192 10.94 0.04 11.57
C ALA A 192 10.67 -1.48 11.66
N ARG A 193 9.41 -1.89 11.48
CA ARG A 193 9.03 -3.32 11.54
C ARG A 193 9.49 -4.15 10.35
N VAL A 194 9.73 -3.53 9.22
CA VAL A 194 10.05 -4.20 7.96
C VAL A 194 11.53 -4.05 7.59
N ALA A 195 12.39 -3.95 8.60
CA ALA A 195 13.84 -3.80 8.43
C ALA A 195 14.50 -4.92 7.61
N HIS A 196 13.85 -6.08 7.50
CA HIS A 196 14.34 -7.23 6.73
C HIS A 196 13.76 -7.33 5.33
N GLN A 197 12.93 -6.38 4.92
CA GLN A 197 12.34 -6.41 3.58
C GLN A 197 13.38 -6.03 2.52
N ASP A 198 13.34 -6.77 1.42
CA ASP A 198 14.18 -6.53 0.26
C ASP A 198 13.58 -5.43 -0.62
N TYR A 199 14.16 -4.24 -0.54
CA TYR A 199 13.84 -3.08 -1.36
C TYR A 199 14.67 -2.98 -2.64
N THR A 200 15.39 -4.03 -3.01
CA THR A 200 16.22 -4.05 -4.24
C THR A 200 15.37 -3.68 -5.45
N GLY A 201 15.91 -2.77 -6.24
CA GLY A 201 15.25 -2.21 -7.42
C GLY A 201 14.47 -0.91 -7.16
N ALA A 202 14.33 -0.48 -5.90
CA ALA A 202 13.79 0.85 -5.64
C ALA A 202 14.72 1.94 -6.18
N SER A 203 14.14 2.91 -6.90
CA SER A 203 14.89 4.09 -7.42
C SER A 203 15.27 5.06 -6.30
N LEU A 204 14.45 5.12 -5.27
CA LEU A 204 14.64 5.94 -4.08
C LEU A 204 14.30 5.15 -2.83
N VAL A 205 15.04 5.38 -1.74
CA VAL A 205 14.73 4.83 -0.42
C VAL A 205 14.71 5.97 0.59
N VAL A 206 13.64 6.06 1.36
CA VAL A 206 13.44 7.11 2.39
C VAL A 206 12.86 6.50 3.67
N ASN A 207 13.03 7.22 4.78
CA ASN A 207 12.51 6.77 6.08
C ASN A 207 11.10 7.34 6.37
N ASP A 208 10.71 8.41 5.68
CA ASP A 208 9.42 9.07 5.87
C ASP A 208 8.92 9.73 4.58
N LEU A 209 7.66 10.18 4.62
CA LEU A 209 7.08 11.04 3.60
C LEU A 209 6.98 12.47 4.16
N SER A 210 8.00 13.27 3.85
CA SER A 210 8.16 14.65 4.25
C SER A 210 8.39 15.56 3.04
N ALA A 211 8.43 16.86 3.26
CA ALA A 211 8.80 17.82 2.21
C ALA A 211 10.21 17.55 1.64
N ALA A 212 11.12 17.02 2.44
CA ALA A 212 12.47 16.66 1.98
C ALA A 212 12.44 15.46 1.03
N SER A 213 11.68 14.42 1.36
CA SER A 213 11.48 13.27 0.47
C SER A 213 10.68 13.63 -0.78
N ALA A 214 9.74 14.57 -0.69
CA ALA A 214 9.05 15.12 -1.87
C ALA A 214 10.04 15.80 -2.84
N LYS A 215 10.97 16.61 -2.34
CA LYS A 215 12.01 17.25 -3.16
C LYS A 215 12.91 16.23 -3.87
N LYS A 216 13.33 15.15 -3.17
CA LYS A 216 14.10 14.05 -3.78
C LYS A 216 13.32 13.40 -4.92
N LEU A 217 12.03 13.15 -4.70
CA LEU A 217 11.15 12.54 -5.71
C LEU A 217 10.96 13.46 -6.92
N LEU A 218 10.75 14.76 -6.71
CA LEU A 218 10.64 15.75 -7.79
C LEU A 218 11.93 15.85 -8.60
N SER A 219 13.08 15.87 -7.94
CA SER A 219 14.39 15.83 -8.61
C SER A 219 14.54 14.57 -9.49
N TYR A 220 14.11 13.41 -9.00
CA TYR A 220 14.12 12.18 -9.80
C TYR A 220 13.19 12.28 -11.01
N LEU A 221 12.03 12.89 -10.87
CA LEU A 221 11.09 13.14 -11.97
C LEU A 221 11.54 14.27 -12.91
N GLN A 222 12.63 14.96 -12.59
CA GLN A 222 13.11 16.13 -13.35
C GLN A 222 12.04 17.24 -13.46
N VAL A 223 11.50 17.65 -12.28
CA VAL A 223 10.48 18.72 -12.15
C VAL A 223 10.97 19.79 -11.19
#